data_6f723b2f1c1f7eeb077b3a39c28da80a
#
_entry.id   6f723b2f1c1f7eeb077b3a39c28da80a
#
_cell.length_a   1.000
_cell.length_b   1.000
_cell.length_c   1.000
_cell.angle_alpha   90.00
_cell.angle_beta   90.00
_cell.angle_gamma   90.00
#
_symmetry.space_group_name_H-M   'P 1'
#
loop_
_entity.id
_entity.type
_entity.pdbx_description
1 polymer ?
#
loop_
_entity_poly.entity_id
_entity_poly.type
_entity_poly.pdbx_seq_one_letter_code
_entity_poly.pdbx_strand_id
1 'polypeptide(L)'
;MASIFERLGDQALGKVAGALSASAPVIKFTKIAGNLLNGNLSAAANGLMDNFLGPTSSYGSGNVALAGTSWATLYAMYEESMGVLRERSNLWHVLVEPIGKVGAPRVNLLATEFSYNGVQLGYEAKKIGSGFVQVPTGAEPMELSLTCYDVDGEIKTWFEELKRQHAHPDGTYGLPGDYANTFTITHGAIEEGRGYANSWVLVPVSCQVAQNRGVEEFSALNLTFTQYETFGAL
;
A
#
# COMPACT_ATOMS: atom_id res chain seq x y z
N MET A 1 43.56 -36.08 0.43
CA MET A 1 43.12 -35.16 1.53
C MET A 1 41.62 -34.98 1.42
N ALA A 2 40.84 -35.67 2.22
CA ALA A 2 39.40 -35.42 2.31
C ALA A 2 39.21 -34.06 2.97
N SER A 3 38.39 -33.21 2.35
CA SER A 3 38.19 -31.84 2.80
C SER A 3 37.53 -31.83 4.19
N ILE A 4 37.83 -30.83 4.98
CA ILE A 4 37.24 -30.62 6.31
C ILE A 4 35.70 -30.62 6.23
N PHE A 5 35.13 -30.26 5.09
CA PHE A 5 33.70 -30.26 4.83
C PHE A 5 33.08 -31.67 4.75
N GLU A 6 33.79 -32.68 4.24
CA GLU A 6 33.29 -34.07 4.24
C GLU A 6 33.20 -34.64 5.65
N ARG A 7 34.17 -34.34 6.50
CA ARG A 7 34.16 -34.78 7.91
C ARG A 7 33.11 -34.10 8.77
N LEU A 8 32.80 -32.82 8.51
CA LEU A 8 31.72 -32.11 9.19
C LEU A 8 30.34 -32.58 8.73
N GLY A 9 30.21 -32.98 7.47
CA GLY A 9 28.97 -33.56 6.93
C GLY A 9 28.63 -34.89 7.59
N ASP A 10 29.58 -35.77 7.72
CA ASP A 10 29.39 -37.12 8.34
C ASP A 10 29.10 -37.04 9.85
N GLN A 11 29.73 -36.12 10.57
CA GLN A 11 29.45 -35.93 12.00
C GLN A 11 28.07 -35.28 12.26
N ALA A 12 27.64 -34.36 11.41
CA ALA A 12 26.32 -33.76 11.51
C ALA A 12 25.20 -34.76 11.18
N LEU A 13 25.40 -35.59 10.14
CA LEU A 13 24.46 -36.63 9.75
C LEU A 13 24.34 -37.73 10.81
N GLY A 14 25.43 -38.13 11.44
CA GLY A 14 25.44 -39.14 12.51
C GLY A 14 24.72 -38.67 13.79
N LYS A 15 24.84 -37.40 14.17
CA LYS A 15 24.13 -36.84 15.32
C LYS A 15 22.63 -36.63 15.08
N VAL A 16 22.24 -36.28 13.87
CA VAL A 16 20.82 -36.11 13.50
C VAL A 16 20.13 -37.47 13.37
N ALA A 17 20.81 -38.50 12.84
CA ALA A 17 20.29 -39.88 12.78
C ALA A 17 20.10 -40.50 14.17
N GLY A 18 20.98 -40.22 15.14
CA GLY A 18 20.85 -40.67 16.50
C GLY A 18 19.74 -40.07 17.34
N ALA A 19 19.35 -38.83 17.03
CA ALA A 19 18.27 -38.12 17.72
C ALA A 19 16.84 -38.46 17.21
N LEU A 20 16.73 -39.11 16.05
CA LEU A 20 15.48 -39.40 15.35
C LEU A 20 15.06 -40.87 15.38
N SER A 21 15.66 -41.69 16.28
CA SER A 21 15.42 -43.15 16.32
C SER A 21 14.08 -43.59 16.93
N ALA A 22 13.14 -42.69 17.13
CA ALA A 22 11.81 -43.04 17.64
C ALA A 22 10.70 -42.54 16.70
N SER A 23 10.32 -43.36 15.72
CA SER A 23 9.12 -43.27 14.88
C SER A 23 9.29 -42.75 13.43
N ALA A 24 9.08 -43.67 12.57
CA ALA A 24 8.59 -43.69 11.15
C ALA A 24 8.83 -42.58 10.07
N PRO A 25 9.42 -41.42 10.24
CA PRO A 25 9.71 -40.55 9.10
C PRO A 25 11.16 -40.51 8.63
N VAL A 26 12.05 -41.35 9.19
CA VAL A 26 13.52 -41.31 8.93
C VAL A 26 13.87 -41.49 7.44
N ILE A 27 13.12 -42.31 6.71
CA ILE A 27 13.38 -42.59 5.29
C ILE A 27 13.12 -41.36 4.39
N LYS A 28 12.23 -40.51 4.79
CA LYS A 28 11.89 -39.31 4.02
C LYS A 28 12.93 -38.20 4.18
N PHE A 29 13.48 -38.04 5.39
CA PHE A 29 14.53 -37.06 5.67
C PHE A 29 15.86 -37.39 4.98
N THR A 30 16.20 -38.67 4.86
CA THR A 30 17.42 -39.08 4.12
C THR A 30 17.34 -38.76 2.63
N LYS A 31 16.16 -38.87 2.00
CA LYS A 31 15.95 -38.44 0.60
C LYS A 31 16.06 -36.94 0.43
N ILE A 32 15.53 -36.16 1.37
CA ILE A 32 15.62 -34.70 1.36
C ILE A 32 17.09 -34.25 1.50
N ALA A 33 17.82 -34.84 2.44
CA ALA A 33 19.23 -34.56 2.64
C ALA A 33 20.07 -34.95 1.41
N GLY A 34 19.76 -36.10 0.78
CA GLY A 34 20.41 -36.53 -0.46
C GLY A 34 20.19 -35.59 -1.62
N ASN A 35 18.98 -35.07 -1.77
CA ASN A 35 18.66 -34.06 -2.81
C ASN A 35 19.36 -32.72 -2.56
N LEU A 36 19.53 -32.33 -1.29
CA LEU A 36 20.24 -31.11 -0.90
C LEU A 36 21.74 -31.21 -1.22
N LEU A 37 22.35 -32.37 -0.91
CA LEU A 37 23.77 -32.64 -1.18
C LEU A 37 24.08 -32.73 -2.68
N ASN A 38 23.14 -33.19 -3.47
CA ASN A 38 23.25 -33.27 -4.93
C ASN A 38 22.90 -31.96 -5.66
N GLY A 39 22.68 -30.85 -4.93
CA GLY A 39 22.37 -29.55 -5.50
C GLY A 39 20.95 -29.43 -6.06
N ASN A 40 20.09 -30.41 -5.84
CA ASN A 40 18.72 -30.41 -6.32
C ASN A 40 17.79 -29.78 -5.26
N LEU A 41 17.92 -28.45 -5.11
CA LEU A 41 17.16 -27.64 -4.14
C LEU A 41 15.66 -27.75 -4.30
N SER A 42 15.16 -27.88 -5.55
CA SER A 42 13.72 -27.99 -5.81
C SER A 42 13.14 -29.31 -5.29
N ALA A 43 13.85 -30.42 -5.47
CA ALA A 43 13.44 -31.73 -4.95
C ALA A 43 13.56 -31.81 -3.42
N ALA A 44 14.56 -31.14 -2.83
CA ALA A 44 14.70 -31.01 -1.38
C ALA A 44 13.58 -30.19 -0.76
N ALA A 45 13.23 -29.04 -1.36
CA ALA A 45 12.12 -28.20 -0.91
C ALA A 45 10.78 -28.92 -0.99
N ASN A 46 10.50 -29.62 -2.08
CA ASN A 46 9.29 -30.41 -2.24
C ASN A 46 9.18 -31.51 -1.18
N GLY A 47 10.28 -32.20 -0.89
CA GLY A 47 10.32 -33.23 0.15
C GLY A 47 10.13 -32.68 1.58
N LEU A 48 10.57 -31.46 1.85
CA LEU A 48 10.34 -30.76 3.12
C LEU A 48 8.87 -30.39 3.28
N MET A 49 8.25 -29.87 2.24
CA MET A 49 6.86 -29.45 2.25
C MET A 49 5.90 -30.65 2.41
N ASP A 50 6.17 -31.77 1.74
CA ASP A 50 5.38 -33.00 1.89
C ASP A 50 5.43 -33.55 3.32
N ASN A 51 6.53 -33.33 4.04
CA ASN A 51 6.67 -33.77 5.43
C ASN A 51 6.01 -32.82 6.44
N PHE A 52 6.04 -31.52 6.20
CA PHE A 52 5.48 -30.53 7.13
C PHE A 52 3.98 -30.36 7.00
N LEU A 53 3.46 -30.41 5.76
CA LEU A 53 2.04 -30.17 5.48
C LEU A 53 1.21 -31.46 5.43
N GLY A 54 1.84 -32.63 5.65
CA GLY A 54 1.21 -33.93 5.48
C GLY A 54 0.98 -34.30 4.01
N PRO A 55 0.65 -35.55 3.71
CA PRO A 55 0.33 -35.93 2.35
C PRO A 55 -0.92 -35.16 1.91
N THR A 56 -0.75 -34.23 0.99
CA THR A 56 -1.85 -33.53 0.30
C THR A 56 -2.61 -34.49 -0.63
N SER A 57 -2.92 -35.67 -0.11
CA SER A 57 -3.47 -36.80 -0.86
C SER A 57 -4.93 -36.67 -1.24
N SER A 58 -5.60 -35.58 -0.90
CA SER A 58 -6.98 -35.36 -1.33
C SER A 58 -7.13 -34.69 -2.69
N TYR A 59 -6.05 -34.16 -3.26
CA TYR A 59 -6.08 -33.58 -4.61
C TYR A 59 -4.96 -34.19 -5.45
N GLY A 60 -5.27 -35.32 -6.02
CA GLY A 60 -4.36 -36.19 -6.80
C GLY A 60 -3.26 -35.49 -7.59
N SER A 61 -2.06 -35.96 -7.42
CA SER A 61 -0.76 -35.58 -7.96
C SER A 61 -0.05 -34.43 -7.25
N GLY A 62 1.08 -34.77 -6.60
CA GLY A 62 1.90 -33.94 -5.72
C GLY A 62 2.60 -32.70 -6.28
N ASN A 63 2.06 -32.11 -7.34
CA ASN A 63 2.58 -30.86 -7.93
C ASN A 63 1.61 -29.70 -7.88
N VAL A 64 0.46 -29.87 -7.28
CA VAL A 64 -0.55 -28.80 -7.20
C VAL A 64 -0.43 -28.12 -5.85
N ALA A 65 0.06 -26.88 -5.84
CA ALA A 65 0.15 -26.08 -4.65
C ALA A 65 -1.23 -25.46 -4.30
N LEU A 66 -1.38 -24.19 -4.28
CA LEU A 66 -2.61 -23.52 -3.93
C LEU A 66 -3.52 -23.33 -5.16
N ALA A 67 -4.81 -23.64 -5.05
CA ALA A 67 -5.83 -23.34 -6.08
C ALA A 67 -5.48 -23.83 -7.50
N GLY A 68 -4.87 -25.01 -7.65
CA GLY A 68 -4.52 -25.57 -8.95
C GLY A 68 -3.25 -25.03 -9.59
N THR A 69 -2.53 -24.14 -8.89
CA THR A 69 -1.26 -23.58 -9.37
C THR A 69 -0.08 -24.45 -8.96
N SER A 70 0.82 -24.77 -9.88
CA SER A 70 2.02 -25.57 -9.58
C SER A 70 3.01 -24.79 -8.71
N TRP A 71 3.82 -25.52 -7.91
CA TRP A 71 4.91 -24.90 -7.13
C TRP A 71 5.92 -24.18 -8.01
N ALA A 72 6.22 -24.69 -9.20
CA ALA A 72 7.11 -24.05 -10.14
C ALA A 72 6.57 -22.67 -10.58
N THR A 73 5.27 -22.58 -10.82
CA THR A 73 4.62 -21.31 -11.17
C THR A 73 4.64 -20.33 -10.01
N LEU A 74 4.34 -20.79 -8.78
CA LEU A 74 4.40 -19.94 -7.59
C LEU A 74 5.83 -19.46 -7.31
N TYR A 75 6.81 -20.29 -7.51
CA TYR A 75 8.22 -19.92 -7.33
C TYR A 75 8.66 -18.90 -8.39
N ALA A 76 8.28 -19.09 -9.65
CA ALA A 76 8.55 -18.13 -10.70
C ALA A 76 7.88 -16.76 -10.42
N MET A 77 6.63 -16.76 -9.97
CA MET A 77 5.94 -15.54 -9.52
C MET A 77 6.63 -14.87 -8.33
N TYR A 78 7.15 -15.66 -7.39
CA TYR A 78 7.92 -15.14 -6.27
C TYR A 78 9.22 -14.49 -6.73
N GLU A 79 10.01 -15.17 -7.58
CA GLU A 79 11.24 -14.59 -8.15
C GLU A 79 10.96 -13.31 -8.94
N GLU A 80 9.92 -13.32 -9.77
CA GLU A 80 9.48 -12.14 -10.50
C GLU A 80 9.11 -11.02 -9.52
N SER A 81 8.36 -11.32 -8.46
CA SER A 81 7.96 -10.36 -7.45
C SER A 81 9.13 -9.74 -6.67
N MET A 82 10.21 -10.49 -6.48
CA MET A 82 11.44 -10.01 -5.83
C MET A 82 12.24 -9.07 -6.74
N GLY A 83 12.13 -9.25 -8.06
CA GLY A 83 12.74 -8.35 -9.06
C GLY A 83 11.98 -7.03 -9.25
N VAL A 84 10.72 -6.96 -8.81
CA VAL A 84 9.91 -5.75 -8.94
C VAL A 84 10.30 -4.73 -7.87
N LEU A 85 10.78 -3.59 -8.32
CA LEU A 85 11.04 -2.44 -7.44
C LEU A 85 9.70 -1.86 -6.96
N ARG A 86 9.42 -2.08 -5.68
CA ARG A 86 8.21 -1.55 -5.03
C ARG A 86 8.43 -0.12 -4.59
N GLU A 87 7.47 0.73 -4.85
CA GLU A 87 7.46 2.09 -4.31
C GLU A 87 7.32 2.05 -2.79
N ARG A 88 8.03 2.96 -2.12
CA ARG A 88 7.92 3.11 -0.68
C ARG A 88 6.80 4.09 -0.36
N SER A 89 5.92 3.71 0.53
CA SER A 89 4.78 4.54 0.96
C SER A 89 5.17 5.85 1.64
N ASN A 90 6.43 6.01 2.03
CA ASN A 90 6.96 7.23 2.66
C ASN A 90 7.65 8.18 1.68
N LEU A 91 7.72 7.84 0.38
CA LEU A 91 8.28 8.71 -0.64
C LEU A 91 7.16 9.46 -1.36
N TRP A 92 6.78 10.58 -0.80
CA TRP A 92 5.78 11.47 -1.37
C TRP A 92 6.06 12.92 -1.01
N HIS A 93 5.49 13.80 -1.83
CA HIS A 93 5.60 15.24 -1.68
C HIS A 93 4.26 15.87 -2.06
N VAL A 94 3.79 16.82 -1.26
CA VAL A 94 2.57 17.59 -1.54
C VAL A 94 2.96 19.05 -1.77
N LEU A 95 2.69 19.55 -2.97
CA LEU A 95 2.82 20.96 -3.29
C LEU A 95 1.43 21.58 -3.32
N VAL A 96 1.26 22.69 -2.62
CA VAL A 96 0.02 23.47 -2.61
C VAL A 96 0.27 24.83 -3.23
N GLU A 97 -0.39 25.10 -4.34
CA GLU A 97 -0.31 26.37 -5.05
C GLU A 97 -1.66 27.10 -4.96
N PRO A 98 -1.71 28.28 -4.36
CA PRO A 98 -2.94 29.04 -4.27
C PRO A 98 -3.35 29.56 -5.65
N ILE A 99 -4.62 29.40 -6.00
CA ILE A 99 -5.21 30.05 -7.19
C ILE A 99 -5.64 31.45 -6.81
N GLY A 100 -6.10 31.63 -5.58
CA GLY A 100 -6.60 32.89 -5.07
C GLY A 100 -5.56 33.75 -4.35
N LYS A 101 -6.06 34.61 -3.47
CA LYS A 101 -5.24 35.59 -2.72
C LYS A 101 -4.64 35.03 -1.44
N VAL A 102 -5.12 33.89 -0.97
CA VAL A 102 -4.69 33.30 0.28
C VAL A 102 -3.45 32.44 0.03
N GLY A 103 -2.29 32.92 0.47
CA GLY A 103 -1.04 32.17 0.33
C GLY A 103 -1.07 30.85 1.09
N ALA A 104 -0.58 29.77 0.48
CA ALA A 104 -0.47 28.49 1.16
C ALA A 104 0.72 28.49 2.14
N PRO A 105 0.55 27.93 3.34
CA PRO A 105 1.65 27.70 4.27
C PRO A 105 2.56 26.58 3.77
N ARG A 106 3.61 26.28 4.54
CA ARG A 106 4.56 25.21 4.22
C ARG A 106 3.98 23.80 4.49
N VAL A 107 2.84 23.51 3.84
CA VAL A 107 2.09 22.23 4.00
C VAL A 107 3.00 21.04 3.79
N ASN A 108 3.87 21.08 2.80
CA ASN A 108 4.79 19.98 2.48
C ASN A 108 5.74 19.60 3.64
N LEU A 109 6.18 20.56 4.44
CA LEU A 109 7.04 20.30 5.59
C LEU A 109 6.27 19.77 6.81
N LEU A 110 4.98 20.11 6.90
CA LEU A 110 4.16 19.86 8.07
C LEU A 110 3.22 18.67 7.88
N ALA A 111 3.02 18.23 6.63
CA ALA A 111 2.20 17.08 6.32
C ALA A 111 2.87 15.77 6.75
N THR A 112 2.15 14.95 7.51
CA THR A 112 2.63 13.66 8.03
C THR A 112 1.97 12.49 7.34
N GLU A 113 0.73 12.65 6.91
CA GLU A 113 -0.06 11.61 6.28
C GLU A 113 -1.04 12.23 5.28
N PHE A 114 -1.30 11.53 4.21
CA PHE A 114 -2.39 11.87 3.31
C PHE A 114 -3.09 10.61 2.79
N SER A 115 -4.36 10.78 2.44
CA SER A 115 -5.14 9.77 1.74
C SER A 115 -6.08 10.45 0.75
N TYR A 116 -6.28 9.83 -0.40
CA TYR A 116 -7.22 10.33 -1.40
C TYR A 116 -7.86 9.20 -2.19
N ASN A 117 -9.07 9.45 -2.68
CA ASN A 117 -9.76 8.56 -3.60
C ASN A 117 -9.39 8.95 -5.03
N GLY A 118 -8.43 8.23 -5.64
CA GLY A 118 -7.87 8.62 -6.94
C GLY A 118 -8.85 8.57 -8.10
N VAL A 119 -9.74 7.58 -8.12
CA VAL A 119 -10.80 7.43 -9.13
C VAL A 119 -12.04 6.88 -8.46
N GLN A 120 -13.13 7.60 -8.57
CA GLN A 120 -14.43 7.19 -8.06
C GLN A 120 -15.49 7.32 -9.16
N LEU A 121 -16.13 6.20 -9.50
CA LEU A 121 -17.15 6.14 -10.53
C LEU A 121 -18.51 5.82 -9.87
N GLY A 122 -19.47 6.64 -10.12
CA GLY A 122 -20.85 6.43 -9.68
C GLY A 122 -21.57 5.42 -10.57
N TYR A 123 -22.35 4.55 -9.96
CA TYR A 123 -23.21 3.60 -10.64
C TYR A 123 -24.61 3.56 -10.02
N GLU A 124 -25.63 3.49 -10.86
CA GLU A 124 -27.01 3.25 -10.44
C GLU A 124 -27.46 1.86 -10.86
N ALA A 125 -27.96 1.07 -9.91
CA ALA A 125 -28.50 -0.24 -10.19
C ALA A 125 -29.93 -0.16 -10.74
N LYS A 126 -30.13 -0.51 -12.02
CA LYS A 126 -31.47 -0.63 -12.63
C LYS A 126 -31.92 -2.08 -12.68
N LYS A 127 -33.10 -2.35 -12.09
CA LYS A 127 -33.69 -3.68 -12.09
C LYS A 127 -34.30 -3.98 -13.45
N ILE A 128 -33.93 -5.13 -14.03
CA ILE A 128 -34.50 -5.65 -15.28
C ILE A 128 -34.94 -7.08 -15.02
N GLY A 129 -36.26 -7.29 -14.93
CA GLY A 129 -36.81 -8.59 -14.58
C GLY A 129 -36.40 -9.05 -13.18
N SER A 130 -35.81 -10.25 -13.08
CA SER A 130 -35.26 -10.80 -11.83
C SER A 130 -33.80 -10.38 -11.53
N GLY A 131 -33.13 -9.74 -12.47
CA GLY A 131 -31.74 -9.25 -12.34
C GLY A 131 -31.63 -7.74 -12.24
N PHE A 132 -30.40 -7.23 -12.19
CA PHE A 132 -30.09 -5.82 -12.25
C PHE A 132 -28.89 -5.55 -13.16
N VAL A 133 -28.83 -4.32 -13.68
CA VAL A 133 -27.71 -3.83 -14.49
C VAL A 133 -27.20 -2.55 -13.84
N GLN A 134 -25.88 -2.42 -13.70
CA GLN A 134 -25.23 -1.21 -13.25
C GLN A 134 -25.09 -0.23 -14.42
N VAL A 135 -25.68 0.95 -14.27
CA VAL A 135 -25.59 2.04 -15.26
C VAL A 135 -24.66 3.10 -14.70
N PRO A 136 -23.60 3.49 -15.42
CA PRO A 136 -22.70 4.55 -14.94
C PRO A 136 -23.44 5.88 -14.86
N THR A 137 -23.25 6.60 -13.76
CA THR A 137 -23.84 7.94 -13.51
C THR A 137 -22.83 9.06 -13.69
N GLY A 138 -21.54 8.76 -13.76
CA GLY A 138 -20.45 9.71 -13.97
C GLY A 138 -19.29 9.50 -13.02
N ALA A 139 -18.33 10.44 -13.08
CA ALA A 139 -17.23 10.50 -12.13
C ALA A 139 -17.66 11.26 -10.87
N GLU A 140 -17.31 10.73 -9.70
CA GLU A 140 -17.50 11.42 -8.44
C GLU A 140 -16.26 12.27 -8.11
N PRO A 141 -16.43 13.41 -7.39
CA PRO A 141 -15.31 14.27 -7.04
C PRO A 141 -14.34 13.53 -6.11
N MET A 142 -13.05 13.76 -6.34
CA MET A 142 -12.00 13.24 -5.48
C MET A 142 -12.02 13.95 -4.12
N GLU A 143 -11.83 13.19 -3.06
CA GLU A 143 -11.63 13.71 -1.70
C GLU A 143 -10.20 13.47 -1.26
N LEU A 144 -9.56 14.53 -0.75
CA LEU A 144 -8.22 14.48 -0.16
C LEU A 144 -8.34 14.74 1.34
N SER A 145 -7.82 13.82 2.13
CA SER A 145 -7.60 14.00 3.56
C SER A 145 -6.10 14.12 3.83
N LEU A 146 -5.71 15.17 4.54
CA LEU A 146 -4.32 15.52 4.83
C LEU A 146 -4.15 15.76 6.32
N THR A 147 -3.25 15.03 6.97
CA THR A 147 -2.88 15.24 8.37
C THR A 147 -1.60 16.07 8.43
N CYS A 148 -1.67 17.22 9.09
CA CYS A 148 -0.55 18.15 9.23
C CYS A 148 -0.28 18.47 10.70
N TYR A 149 0.99 18.63 11.08
CA TYR A 149 1.32 19.28 12.35
C TYR A 149 1.06 20.78 12.24
N ASP A 150 0.51 21.35 13.31
CA ASP A 150 0.30 22.80 13.38
C ASP A 150 1.43 23.43 14.18
N VAL A 151 2.13 24.34 13.54
CA VAL A 151 3.20 25.14 14.16
C VAL A 151 2.69 26.57 14.27
N ASP A 152 2.60 27.05 15.50
CA ASP A 152 2.15 28.41 15.84
C ASP A 152 0.74 28.79 15.29
N GLY A 153 -0.09 27.80 14.92
CA GLY A 153 -1.42 28.03 14.38
C GLY A 153 -1.44 28.42 12.89
N GLU A 154 -0.32 28.25 12.17
CA GLU A 154 -0.18 28.67 10.76
C GLU A 154 -1.20 27.95 9.86
N ILE A 155 -1.28 26.62 9.98
CA ILE A 155 -2.18 25.79 9.17
C ILE A 155 -3.65 26.11 9.49
N LYS A 156 -3.97 26.22 10.77
CA LYS A 156 -5.32 26.55 11.20
C LYS A 156 -5.77 27.93 10.69
N THR A 157 -4.90 28.94 10.83
CA THR A 157 -5.18 30.31 10.38
C THR A 157 -5.37 30.36 8.87
N TRP A 158 -4.55 29.64 8.12
CA TRP A 158 -4.71 29.50 6.67
C TRP A 158 -6.09 28.91 6.31
N PHE A 159 -6.49 27.83 6.96
CA PHE A 159 -7.77 27.18 6.68
C PHE A 159 -8.98 28.09 7.07
N GLU A 160 -8.87 28.84 8.16
CA GLU A 160 -9.87 29.83 8.57
C GLU A 160 -9.97 30.98 7.56
N GLU A 161 -8.87 31.38 6.96
CA GLU A 161 -8.87 32.39 5.90
C GLU A 161 -9.53 31.88 4.62
N LEU A 162 -9.24 30.64 4.19
CA LEU A 162 -9.94 29.98 3.09
C LEU A 162 -11.45 29.94 3.34
N LYS A 163 -11.86 29.61 4.58
CA LYS A 163 -13.28 29.64 4.98
C LYS A 163 -13.88 31.03 4.84
N ARG A 164 -13.16 32.08 5.23
CA ARG A 164 -13.63 33.46 5.09
C ARG A 164 -13.82 33.90 3.63
N GLN A 165 -12.95 33.42 2.76
CA GLN A 165 -13.08 33.67 1.31
C GLN A 165 -14.21 32.85 0.68
N HIS A 166 -14.51 31.68 1.23
CA HIS A 166 -15.62 30.86 0.77
C HIS A 166 -16.99 31.40 1.22
N ALA A 167 -17.10 31.81 2.48
CA ALA A 167 -18.35 32.30 3.07
C ALA A 167 -18.07 33.60 3.83
N HIS A 168 -18.54 34.70 3.26
CA HIS A 168 -18.40 36.02 3.85
C HIS A 168 -19.37 36.24 5.04
N PRO A 169 -18.98 37.10 6.00
CA PRO A 169 -19.84 37.39 7.17
C PRO A 169 -21.19 38.00 6.83
N ASP A 170 -21.33 38.60 5.66
CA ASP A 170 -22.58 39.19 5.15
C ASP A 170 -23.55 38.14 4.55
N GLY A 171 -23.16 36.85 4.57
CA GLY A 171 -23.95 35.75 4.02
C GLY A 171 -23.78 35.53 2.53
N THR A 172 -22.88 36.24 1.87
CA THR A 172 -22.54 35.99 0.47
C THR A 172 -21.46 34.89 0.35
N TYR A 173 -21.40 34.25 -0.81
CA TYR A 173 -20.36 33.25 -1.13
C TYR A 173 -19.32 33.86 -2.05
N GLY A 174 -18.05 33.53 -1.77
CA GLY A 174 -16.93 33.88 -2.63
C GLY A 174 -16.89 33.05 -3.92
N LEU A 175 -16.10 33.50 -4.86
CA LEU A 175 -15.86 32.76 -6.09
C LEU A 175 -14.82 31.65 -5.82
N PRO A 176 -14.93 30.47 -6.43
CA PRO A 176 -13.94 29.39 -6.28
C PRO A 176 -12.51 29.83 -6.55
N GLY A 177 -12.29 30.74 -7.49
CA GLY A 177 -10.99 31.35 -7.75
C GLY A 177 -10.37 32.12 -6.59
N ASP A 178 -11.12 32.47 -5.54
CA ASP A 178 -10.60 33.17 -4.37
C ASP A 178 -10.11 32.23 -3.27
N TYR A 179 -10.63 31.00 -3.18
CA TYR A 179 -10.34 30.04 -2.10
C TYR A 179 -9.89 28.65 -2.56
N ALA A 180 -9.96 28.35 -3.87
CA ALA A 180 -9.45 27.09 -4.39
C ALA A 180 -7.92 27.08 -4.43
N ASN A 181 -7.36 25.89 -4.27
CA ASN A 181 -5.92 25.67 -4.34
C ASN A 181 -5.63 24.50 -5.27
N THR A 182 -4.52 24.57 -6.00
CA THR A 182 -4.00 23.45 -6.76
C THR A 182 -3.12 22.61 -5.87
N PHE A 183 -3.47 21.34 -5.72
CA PHE A 183 -2.68 20.35 -5.00
C PHE A 183 -2.00 19.45 -6.01
N THR A 184 -0.67 19.41 -5.97
CA THR A 184 0.14 18.47 -6.75
C THR A 184 0.75 17.46 -5.79
N ILE A 185 0.34 16.20 -5.92
CA ILE A 185 0.85 15.10 -5.12
C ILE A 185 1.79 14.28 -5.99
N THR A 186 3.02 14.17 -5.54
CA THR A 186 4.09 13.44 -6.21
C THR A 186 4.41 12.19 -5.41
N HIS A 187 4.39 11.04 -6.07
CA HIS A 187 4.71 9.75 -5.48
C HIS A 187 6.00 9.19 -6.08
N GLY A 188 6.86 8.64 -5.23
CA GLY A 188 8.09 7.98 -5.65
C GLY A 188 9.19 8.94 -6.12
N ALA A 189 10.18 8.39 -6.79
CA ALA A 189 11.35 9.12 -7.29
C ALA A 189 11.15 9.50 -8.77
N ILE A 190 10.41 10.58 -9.02
CA ILE A 190 10.11 11.03 -10.41
C ILE A 190 11.39 11.40 -11.18
N GLU A 191 12.39 11.96 -10.51
CA GLU A 191 13.67 12.33 -11.13
C GLU A 191 14.40 11.11 -11.70
N GLU A 192 14.15 9.92 -11.16
CA GLU A 192 14.69 8.66 -11.67
C GLU A 192 13.77 7.97 -12.71
N GLY A 193 12.72 8.65 -13.16
CA GLY A 193 11.71 8.08 -14.06
C GLY A 193 10.78 7.06 -13.40
N ARG A 194 10.71 7.08 -12.06
CA ARG A 194 9.86 6.20 -11.25
C ARG A 194 8.87 7.05 -10.46
N GLY A 195 7.64 6.58 -10.39
CA GLY A 195 6.60 7.30 -9.70
C GLY A 195 5.72 8.12 -10.64
N TYR A 196 4.79 8.86 -10.06
CA TYR A 196 3.82 9.67 -10.79
C TYR A 196 3.48 10.94 -9.99
N ALA A 197 3.00 11.96 -10.69
CA ALA A 197 2.47 13.16 -10.10
C ALA A 197 1.04 13.39 -10.61
N ASN A 198 0.17 13.72 -9.68
CA ASN A 198 -1.20 14.08 -9.97
C ASN A 198 -1.48 15.48 -9.44
N SER A 199 -2.23 16.27 -10.21
CA SER A 199 -2.59 17.64 -9.84
C SER A 199 -4.10 17.83 -9.94
N TRP A 200 -4.69 18.44 -8.90
CA TRP A 200 -6.11 18.70 -8.82
C TRP A 200 -6.38 20.10 -8.24
N VAL A 201 -7.46 20.70 -8.69
CA VAL A 201 -8.01 21.92 -8.07
C VAL A 201 -8.98 21.51 -6.97
N LEU A 202 -8.63 21.81 -5.74
CA LEU A 202 -9.37 21.39 -4.55
C LEU A 202 -9.91 22.61 -3.80
N VAL A 203 -11.06 22.40 -3.17
CA VAL A 203 -11.71 23.37 -2.29
C VAL A 203 -11.76 22.82 -0.86
N PRO A 204 -11.65 23.68 0.17
CA PRO A 204 -11.66 23.26 1.56
C PRO A 204 -13.04 22.78 2.00
N VAL A 205 -13.10 21.67 2.73
CA VAL A 205 -14.34 21.10 3.29
C VAL A 205 -14.35 21.20 4.81
N SER A 206 -13.34 20.64 5.47
CA SER A 206 -13.28 20.62 6.94
C SER A 206 -11.86 20.65 7.48
N CYS A 207 -11.72 21.25 8.66
CA CYS A 207 -10.51 21.19 9.47
C CYS A 207 -10.89 20.63 10.84
N GLN A 208 -10.36 19.48 11.20
CA GLN A 208 -10.60 18.85 12.50
C GLN A 208 -9.36 19.00 13.37
N VAL A 209 -9.57 19.47 14.59
CA VAL A 209 -8.53 19.65 15.59
C VAL A 209 -8.77 18.62 16.70
N ALA A 210 -7.82 17.69 16.89
CA ALA A 210 -7.85 16.76 18.00
C ALA A 210 -6.76 17.15 19.00
N GLN A 211 -7.13 17.38 20.26
CA GLN A 211 -6.20 17.72 21.35
C GLN A 211 -6.48 16.83 22.55
N ASN A 212 -5.42 16.24 23.11
CA ASN A 212 -5.48 15.40 24.31
C ASN A 212 -4.51 15.93 25.36
N ARG A 213 -5.02 16.26 26.56
CA ARG A 213 -4.18 16.72 27.67
C ARG A 213 -3.43 15.60 28.38
N GLY A 214 -3.83 14.35 28.17
CA GLY A 214 -3.23 13.19 28.81
C GLY A 214 -1.99 12.64 28.14
N VAL A 215 -1.69 13.11 26.94
CA VAL A 215 -0.54 12.65 26.15
C VAL A 215 0.23 13.86 25.64
N GLU A 216 1.54 13.80 25.77
CA GLU A 216 2.45 14.83 25.27
C GLU A 216 2.77 14.56 23.79
N GLU A 217 1.89 15.04 22.91
CA GLU A 217 2.00 14.89 21.46
C GLU A 217 1.92 16.25 20.76
N PHE A 218 2.47 16.31 19.53
CA PHE A 218 2.32 17.50 18.70
C PHE A 218 0.85 17.65 18.26
N SER A 219 0.39 18.90 18.19
CA SER A 219 -0.95 19.20 17.68
C SER A 219 -1.06 18.83 16.22
N ALA A 220 -1.86 17.84 15.90
CA ALA A 220 -2.16 17.41 14.55
C ALA A 220 -3.55 17.90 14.12
N LEU A 221 -3.63 18.41 12.89
CA LEU A 221 -4.86 18.83 12.25
C LEU A 221 -5.18 17.88 11.10
N ASN A 222 -6.43 17.47 11.00
CA ASN A 222 -6.91 16.74 9.84
C ASN A 222 -7.70 17.68 8.94
N LEU A 223 -7.21 17.90 7.72
CA LEU A 223 -7.75 18.77 6.71
C LEU A 223 -8.41 17.93 5.62
N THR A 224 -9.65 18.25 5.28
CA THR A 224 -10.36 17.58 4.19
C THR A 224 -10.64 18.59 3.08
N PHE A 225 -10.32 18.18 1.86
CA PHE A 225 -10.55 18.92 0.63
C PHE A 225 -11.33 18.05 -0.35
N THR A 226 -12.10 18.69 -1.22
CA THR A 226 -12.81 18.01 -2.31
C THR A 226 -12.46 18.65 -3.65
N GLN A 227 -12.50 17.86 -4.70
CA GLN A 227 -12.25 18.33 -6.05
C GLN A 227 -13.36 19.32 -6.46
N TYR A 228 -12.96 20.48 -7.00
CA TYR A 228 -13.90 21.50 -7.41
C TYR A 228 -14.72 21.09 -8.63
N GLU A 229 -14.07 20.49 -9.62
CA GLU A 229 -14.71 20.03 -10.85
C GLU A 229 -14.10 18.72 -11.35
N THR A 230 -14.92 17.88 -11.95
CA THR A 230 -14.49 16.61 -12.58
C THR A 230 -14.39 16.73 -14.10
N PHE A 231 -14.70 17.89 -14.68
CA PHE A 231 -14.59 18.14 -16.12
C PHE A 231 -13.13 18.32 -16.52
N GLY A 232 -12.65 17.51 -17.44
CA GLY A 232 -11.27 17.60 -17.94
C GLY A 232 -10.21 16.84 -17.12
N ALA A 233 -10.60 16.15 -16.06
CA ALA A 233 -9.74 15.23 -15.31
C ALA A 233 -9.69 13.85 -16.01
N LEU A 234 -9.12 13.80 -17.22
CA LEU A 234 -8.85 12.56 -17.97
C LEU A 234 -7.35 12.47 -18.25
#